data_56d0e21b9e7b7b893355263b0e483128
#
_entry.id   56d0e21b9e7b7b893355263b0e483128
#
_cell.length_a   1.000
_cell.length_b   1.000
_cell.length_c   1.000
_cell.angle_alpha   90.00
_cell.angle_beta   90.00
_cell.angle_gamma   90.00
#
_symmetry.space_group_name_H-M   'P 1'
#
loop_
_entity.id
_entity.type
_entity.pdbx_description
1 polymer ?
#
loop_
_entity_poly.entity_id
_entity_poly.type
_entity_poly.pdbx_seq_one_letter_code
_entity_poly.pdbx_strand_id
1 'polypeptide(L)'
;LVDRDQAFTATLTVDASVLGDASPDAWAAGLTWYLTREEGFQDGTLYPYYYPGDRLDRWQVWNNGEGGDALFTLGDAAASSSGGKVTVTLPFTAGSFTGINGDSSKNRNAWPSFIGTYTLSARSGDTVVAETDMTVNAYDSYVRYDDIDESIQDIIDEALPGRYITVTTFGQSEGGRDQYYVTLSDSKASVDAFQAMNAIAEADPASLQDKLEKGSMGDYRVPFFLNNVHPDEDPGVDAQLNVLRALATQETVTYNTLTGFKDKSVDISEMFAPDVLDLGITGLGSQKFTRDAEGNIQDNTGVNDASELYTISGDITLKVDDILDDIIFVICPNENPDGRTYNTRRNDNGFDLNRDASNQTQNETTNLVQVINDWNPVVFAELHGYMTEFLVEPCT
;
A
#
# COMPACT_ATOMS: atom_id res chain seq x y z
N LEU A 1 4.68 -7.05 -6.21
CA LEU A 1 5.74 -7.30 -5.24
C LEU A 1 6.76 -8.26 -5.82
N VAL A 2 7.98 -7.80 -6.02
CA VAL A 2 9.10 -8.67 -6.40
C VAL A 2 9.75 -9.19 -5.11
N ASP A 3 9.02 -9.91 -4.30
CA ASP A 3 9.56 -10.50 -3.09
C ASP A 3 10.15 -11.90 -3.34
N ARG A 4 9.94 -12.46 -4.54
CA ARG A 4 10.43 -13.79 -4.92
C ARG A 4 10.71 -13.85 -6.41
N ASP A 5 11.43 -14.87 -6.83
CA ASP A 5 11.77 -15.16 -8.23
C ASP A 5 10.55 -15.11 -9.14
N GLN A 6 10.26 -13.93 -9.65
CA GLN A 6 9.15 -13.70 -10.54
C GLN A 6 9.60 -13.97 -11.98
N ALA A 7 8.95 -14.94 -12.62
CA ALA A 7 9.27 -15.33 -13.99
C ALA A 7 8.51 -14.46 -15.00
N PHE A 8 9.23 -13.98 -16.01
CA PHE A 8 8.71 -13.20 -17.12
C PHE A 8 9.08 -13.86 -18.45
N THR A 9 8.32 -13.56 -19.48
CA THR A 9 8.66 -13.91 -20.86
C THR A 9 8.47 -12.68 -21.74
N ALA A 10 9.57 -12.12 -22.25
CA ALA A 10 9.49 -11.11 -23.28
C ALA A 10 9.28 -11.79 -24.64
N THR A 11 8.30 -11.33 -25.41
CA THR A 11 8.01 -11.84 -26.74
C THR A 11 8.13 -10.71 -27.75
N LEU A 12 8.96 -10.92 -28.76
CA LEU A 12 9.22 -10.01 -29.86
C LEU A 12 8.78 -10.66 -31.17
N THR A 13 7.99 -9.96 -31.97
CA THR A 13 7.63 -10.43 -33.34
C THR A 13 7.98 -9.35 -34.36
N VAL A 14 8.84 -9.71 -35.31
CA VAL A 14 9.34 -8.82 -36.37
C VAL A 14 9.24 -9.48 -37.75
N ASP A 15 9.45 -8.69 -38.81
CA ASP A 15 9.54 -9.23 -40.16
C ASP A 15 10.78 -10.11 -40.31
N ALA A 16 10.64 -11.24 -41.04
CA ALA A 16 11.74 -12.15 -41.23
C ALA A 16 12.90 -11.56 -42.07
N SER A 17 12.69 -10.42 -42.72
CA SER A 17 13.75 -9.68 -43.43
C SER A 17 14.89 -9.21 -42.52
N VAL A 18 14.66 -9.10 -41.23
CA VAL A 18 15.72 -8.73 -40.25
C VAL A 18 16.79 -9.80 -40.08
N LEU A 19 16.49 -11.05 -40.44
CA LEU A 19 17.42 -12.16 -40.31
C LEU A 19 18.62 -12.05 -41.27
N GLY A 20 18.43 -11.45 -42.46
CA GLY A 20 19.43 -11.56 -43.51
C GLY A 20 19.74 -13.04 -43.78
N ASP A 21 20.99 -13.43 -43.65
CA ASP A 21 21.44 -14.82 -43.82
C ASP A 21 21.47 -15.66 -42.53
N ALA A 22 21.09 -15.06 -41.38
CA ALA A 22 21.11 -15.77 -40.10
C ALA A 22 19.90 -16.69 -39.94
N SER A 23 20.10 -17.80 -39.23
CA SER A 23 18.95 -18.57 -38.73
C SER A 23 18.21 -17.79 -37.62
N PRO A 24 16.90 -18.07 -37.42
CA PRO A 24 16.14 -17.42 -36.35
C PRO A 24 16.82 -17.53 -34.99
N ASP A 25 17.30 -18.69 -34.59
CA ASP A 25 17.98 -18.89 -33.30
C ASP A 25 19.30 -18.15 -33.20
N ALA A 26 20.09 -18.14 -34.29
CA ALA A 26 21.35 -17.40 -34.33
C ALA A 26 21.13 -15.87 -34.18
N TRP A 27 20.07 -15.38 -34.84
CA TRP A 27 19.70 -13.97 -34.72
C TRP A 27 19.19 -13.64 -33.31
N ALA A 28 18.32 -14.48 -32.75
CA ALA A 28 17.81 -14.30 -31.39
C ALA A 28 18.92 -14.30 -30.34
N ALA A 29 19.89 -15.22 -30.46
CA ALA A 29 21.04 -15.27 -29.57
C ALA A 29 21.98 -14.05 -29.69
N GLY A 30 21.91 -13.33 -30.80
CA GLY A 30 22.66 -12.08 -31.03
C GLY A 30 21.98 -10.83 -30.51
N LEU A 31 20.72 -10.92 -30.04
CA LEU A 31 20.03 -9.77 -29.47
C LEU A 31 20.56 -9.41 -28.10
N THR A 32 20.62 -8.12 -27.85
CA THR A 32 20.91 -7.59 -26.50
C THR A 32 19.66 -6.90 -25.96
N TRP A 33 19.34 -7.19 -24.72
CA TRP A 33 18.14 -6.66 -24.07
C TRP A 33 18.51 -5.56 -23.08
N TYR A 34 17.69 -4.52 -23.05
CA TYR A 34 17.88 -3.33 -22.24
C TYR A 34 16.61 -3.02 -21.46
N LEU A 35 16.75 -2.54 -20.25
CA LEU A 35 15.69 -2.01 -19.43
C LEU A 35 16.05 -0.60 -19.02
N THR A 36 15.46 0.39 -19.68
CA THR A 36 15.73 1.81 -19.42
C THR A 36 14.63 2.36 -18.54
N ARG A 37 15.00 3.00 -17.45
CA ARG A 37 14.05 3.61 -16.53
C ARG A 37 13.55 4.92 -17.10
N GLU A 38 12.23 5.07 -17.19
CA GLU A 38 11.56 6.29 -17.64
C GLU A 38 11.16 7.16 -16.44
N GLU A 39 10.51 6.53 -15.45
CA GLU A 39 10.03 7.19 -14.25
C GLU A 39 10.12 6.24 -13.04
N GLY A 40 10.33 6.79 -11.87
CA GLY A 40 10.35 6.02 -10.64
C GLY A 40 10.89 6.82 -9.46
N PHE A 41 10.91 6.20 -8.29
CA PHE A 41 11.36 6.79 -7.05
C PHE A 41 12.76 7.38 -7.16
N GLN A 42 12.91 8.65 -6.80
CA GLN A 42 14.14 9.43 -7.02
C GLN A 42 15.07 9.48 -5.80
N ASP A 43 14.65 8.98 -4.65
CA ASP A 43 15.49 9.03 -3.45
C ASP A 43 16.69 8.06 -3.58
N GLY A 44 17.79 8.58 -4.15
CA GLY A 44 19.05 7.86 -4.29
C GLY A 44 19.76 7.57 -2.97
N THR A 45 19.19 7.94 -1.82
CA THR A 45 19.78 7.67 -0.51
C THR A 45 19.41 6.28 0.01
N LEU A 46 18.33 5.70 -0.50
CA LEU A 46 17.81 4.41 -0.11
C LEU A 46 18.17 3.32 -1.12
N TYR A 47 19.39 2.85 -1.11
CA TYR A 47 19.87 1.68 -1.86
C TYR A 47 19.59 1.74 -3.37
N PRO A 48 20.23 2.65 -4.11
CA PRO A 48 20.05 2.74 -5.55
C PRO A 48 20.45 1.43 -6.23
N TYR A 49 19.67 0.99 -7.20
CA TYR A 49 20.10 -0.07 -8.09
C TYR A 49 21.23 0.41 -8.96
N TYR A 50 22.22 -0.44 -9.09
CA TYR A 50 23.32 -0.21 -10.01
C TYR A 50 23.04 -0.89 -11.34
N TYR A 51 22.96 -0.12 -12.41
CA TYR A 51 22.73 -0.62 -13.76
C TYR A 51 23.70 0.04 -14.76
N PRO A 52 24.86 -0.53 -14.99
CA PRO A 52 25.79 0.05 -15.93
C PRO A 52 25.28 -0.08 -17.37
N GLY A 53 24.70 0.99 -17.91
CA GLY A 53 24.28 1.10 -19.30
C GLY A 53 22.99 0.37 -19.66
N ASP A 54 22.04 0.28 -18.73
CA ASP A 54 20.67 -0.21 -18.92
C ASP A 54 20.53 -1.65 -19.45
N ARG A 55 21.61 -2.39 -19.64
CA ARG A 55 21.51 -3.78 -20.10
C ARG A 55 20.83 -4.65 -19.05
N LEU A 56 19.81 -5.41 -19.47
CA LEU A 56 19.00 -6.24 -18.59
C LEU A 56 19.85 -7.25 -17.78
N ASP A 57 20.88 -7.83 -18.42
CA ASP A 57 21.80 -8.80 -17.81
C ASP A 57 22.85 -8.18 -16.87
N ARG A 58 22.82 -6.87 -16.70
CA ARG A 58 23.79 -6.14 -15.85
C ARG A 58 23.16 -5.42 -14.68
N TRP A 59 21.85 -5.42 -14.56
CA TRP A 59 21.18 -4.87 -13.41
C TRP A 59 21.56 -5.67 -12.16
N GLN A 60 21.95 -4.96 -11.12
CA GLN A 60 22.40 -5.53 -9.86
C GLN A 60 21.73 -4.82 -8.70
N VAL A 61 21.46 -5.55 -7.64
CA VAL A 61 21.08 -4.95 -6.36
C VAL A 61 22.33 -4.32 -5.75
N TRP A 62 22.27 -3.02 -5.46
CA TRP A 62 23.40 -2.31 -4.91
C TRP A 62 23.72 -2.75 -3.48
N ASN A 63 24.94 -3.13 -3.24
CA ASN A 63 25.42 -3.57 -1.95
C ASN A 63 26.58 -2.70 -1.47
N ASN A 64 26.28 -1.56 -0.84
CA ASN A 64 27.26 -0.68 -0.18
C ASN A 64 28.50 -0.32 -1.02
N GLY A 65 28.36 -0.20 -2.33
CA GLY A 65 29.43 0.19 -3.22
C GLY A 65 30.22 -0.94 -3.85
N GLU A 66 29.91 -2.20 -3.54
CA GLU A 66 30.69 -3.35 -4.02
C GLU A 66 30.05 -4.13 -5.18
N GLY A 67 28.89 -3.66 -5.68
CA GLY A 67 28.09 -4.46 -6.61
C GLY A 67 27.43 -5.65 -5.91
N GLY A 68 26.20 -5.94 -6.26
CA GLY A 68 25.38 -6.96 -5.62
C GLY A 68 25.08 -8.13 -6.56
N ASP A 69 24.15 -8.94 -6.10
CA ASP A 69 23.59 -10.04 -6.89
C ASP A 69 22.86 -9.51 -8.13
N ALA A 70 22.83 -10.32 -9.20
CA ALA A 70 22.11 -9.99 -10.40
C ALA A 70 20.62 -9.80 -10.09
N LEU A 71 20.05 -8.67 -10.51
CA LEU A 71 18.62 -8.41 -10.34
C LEU A 71 17.80 -9.27 -11.31
N PHE A 72 18.33 -9.52 -12.50
CA PHE A 72 17.66 -10.35 -13.51
C PHE A 72 18.54 -11.53 -13.91
N THR A 73 17.95 -12.70 -13.99
CA THR A 73 18.57 -13.89 -14.57
C THR A 73 17.88 -14.19 -15.88
N LEU A 74 18.65 -14.14 -16.98
CA LEU A 74 18.14 -14.39 -18.31
C LEU A 74 18.34 -15.86 -18.68
N GLY A 75 17.29 -16.46 -19.23
CA GLY A 75 17.39 -17.74 -19.91
C GLY A 75 17.82 -17.60 -21.37
N ASP A 76 17.86 -18.72 -22.08
CA ASP A 76 18.18 -18.73 -23.51
C ASP A 76 17.03 -18.17 -24.33
N ALA A 77 17.31 -17.24 -25.23
CA ALA A 77 16.35 -16.76 -26.19
C ALA A 77 16.07 -17.87 -27.23
N ALA A 78 14.81 -18.14 -27.46
CA ALA A 78 14.35 -19.08 -28.49
C ALA A 78 13.64 -18.33 -29.61
N ALA A 79 13.77 -18.81 -30.86
CA ALA A 79 13.11 -18.19 -31.98
C ALA A 79 12.39 -19.18 -32.87
N SER A 80 11.30 -18.73 -33.48
CA SER A 80 10.56 -19.46 -34.51
C SER A 80 10.24 -18.53 -35.67
N SER A 81 10.11 -19.11 -36.89
CA SER A 81 9.75 -18.35 -38.09
C SER A 81 8.51 -18.95 -38.72
N SER A 82 7.52 -18.12 -39.01
CA SER A 82 6.29 -18.51 -39.66
C SER A 82 5.65 -17.32 -40.39
N GLY A 83 5.09 -17.54 -41.57
CA GLY A 83 4.33 -16.53 -42.31
C GLY A 83 5.12 -15.23 -42.62
N GLY A 84 6.44 -15.32 -42.81
CA GLY A 84 7.28 -14.15 -43.07
C GLY A 84 7.60 -13.32 -41.84
N LYS A 85 7.29 -13.82 -40.64
CA LYS A 85 7.61 -13.21 -39.33
C LYS A 85 8.57 -14.11 -38.56
N VAL A 86 9.35 -13.50 -37.70
CA VAL A 86 10.15 -14.16 -36.68
C VAL A 86 9.62 -13.75 -35.30
N THR A 87 9.36 -14.73 -34.47
CA THR A 87 8.98 -14.53 -33.06
C THR A 87 10.12 -15.03 -32.21
N VAL A 88 10.64 -14.15 -31.35
CA VAL A 88 11.66 -14.46 -30.32
C VAL A 88 11.01 -14.40 -28.97
N THR A 89 11.33 -15.37 -28.11
CA THR A 89 10.95 -15.38 -26.70
C THR A 89 12.20 -15.38 -25.85
N LEU A 90 12.27 -14.48 -24.87
CA LEU A 90 13.30 -14.46 -23.84
C LEU A 90 12.64 -14.72 -22.48
N PRO A 91 12.84 -15.87 -21.85
CA PRO A 91 12.48 -16.06 -20.46
C PRO A 91 13.52 -15.36 -19.56
N PHE A 92 13.06 -14.68 -18.53
CA PHE A 92 13.93 -14.13 -17.50
C PHE A 92 13.21 -14.10 -16.15
N THR A 93 13.96 -14.10 -15.07
CA THR A 93 13.43 -13.97 -13.72
C THR A 93 13.97 -12.70 -13.09
N ALA A 94 13.13 -11.96 -12.37
CA ALA A 94 13.59 -10.98 -11.42
C ALA A 94 14.09 -11.71 -10.18
N GLY A 95 15.25 -11.32 -9.69
CA GLY A 95 15.87 -11.93 -8.54
C GLY A 95 15.05 -11.71 -7.28
N SER A 96 15.15 -12.67 -6.37
CA SER A 96 14.54 -12.57 -5.06
C SER A 96 15.21 -11.48 -4.24
N PHE A 97 14.43 -10.57 -3.69
CA PHE A 97 14.88 -9.62 -2.68
C PHE A 97 15.01 -10.30 -1.30
N THR A 98 15.56 -11.51 -1.24
CA THR A 98 15.71 -12.28 0.01
C THR A 98 16.71 -11.66 0.98
N GLY A 99 17.21 -10.52 0.67
CA GLY A 99 18.04 -9.74 1.57
C GLY A 99 19.32 -9.28 0.91
N ILE A 100 19.62 -8.02 1.07
CA ILE A 100 20.96 -7.51 0.79
C ILE A 100 21.89 -8.14 1.83
N ASN A 101 22.77 -9.02 1.40
CA ASN A 101 23.66 -9.82 2.28
C ASN A 101 22.92 -10.73 3.28
N GLY A 102 21.77 -11.26 2.93
CA GLY A 102 20.99 -12.10 3.83
C GLY A 102 20.29 -11.35 4.96
N ASP A 103 20.28 -10.02 4.92
CA ASP A 103 19.58 -9.17 5.88
C ASP A 103 18.25 -8.71 5.30
N SER A 104 17.19 -9.45 5.61
CA SER A 104 15.83 -9.16 5.16
C SER A 104 15.32 -7.78 5.58
N SER A 105 15.89 -7.21 6.65
CA SER A 105 15.49 -5.87 7.10
C SER A 105 15.85 -4.76 6.12
N LYS A 106 16.78 -5.01 5.20
CA LYS A 106 17.20 -4.05 4.18
C LYS A 106 16.35 -4.09 2.91
N ASN A 107 15.60 -5.16 2.69
CA ASN A 107 14.73 -5.29 1.52
C ASN A 107 13.67 -4.19 1.47
N ARG A 108 13.09 -3.86 2.61
CA ARG A 108 12.11 -2.79 2.76
C ARG A 108 12.57 -1.45 2.16
N ASN A 109 13.85 -1.16 2.24
CA ASN A 109 14.41 0.10 1.78
C ASN A 109 14.98 0.03 0.35
N ALA A 110 15.35 -1.15 -0.13
CA ALA A 110 15.88 -1.33 -1.48
C ALA A 110 14.78 -1.40 -2.54
N TRP A 111 13.67 -2.02 -2.18
CA TRP A 111 12.54 -2.31 -3.03
C TRP A 111 11.90 -1.07 -3.68
N PRO A 112 11.57 0.01 -2.92
CA PRO A 112 10.91 1.18 -3.48
C PRO A 112 11.68 1.81 -4.64
N SER A 113 12.99 1.72 -4.65
CA SER A 113 13.80 2.29 -5.72
C SER A 113 13.66 1.58 -7.07
N PHE A 114 13.03 0.40 -7.10
CA PHE A 114 12.75 -0.33 -8.33
C PHE A 114 11.33 -0.09 -8.87
N ILE A 115 10.43 0.44 -8.09
CA ILE A 115 9.07 0.77 -8.52
C ILE A 115 9.12 1.90 -9.54
N GLY A 116 8.36 1.77 -10.62
CA GLY A 116 8.28 2.78 -11.66
C GLY A 116 8.01 2.21 -13.05
N THR A 117 8.18 3.06 -14.06
CA THR A 117 7.99 2.72 -15.47
C THR A 117 9.33 2.60 -16.17
N TYR A 118 9.40 1.63 -17.06
CA TYR A 118 10.59 1.26 -17.81
C TYR A 118 10.24 0.97 -19.26
N THR A 119 11.20 1.20 -20.15
CA THR A 119 11.16 0.69 -21.51
C THR A 119 12.05 -0.56 -21.62
N LEU A 120 11.44 -1.71 -21.86
CA LEU A 120 12.15 -2.93 -22.22
C LEU A 120 12.38 -2.94 -23.73
N SER A 121 13.64 -2.96 -24.17
CA SER A 121 13.99 -2.96 -25.60
C SER A 121 14.94 -4.09 -25.97
N ALA A 122 14.73 -4.63 -27.18
CA ALA A 122 15.64 -5.57 -27.82
C ALA A 122 16.44 -4.86 -28.92
N ARG A 123 17.74 -5.10 -28.98
CA ARG A 123 18.63 -4.48 -29.95
C ARG A 123 19.45 -5.51 -30.71
N SER A 124 19.60 -5.26 -32.01
CA SER A 124 20.55 -5.95 -32.86
C SER A 124 21.73 -4.99 -33.15
N GLY A 125 22.86 -5.18 -32.50
CA GLY A 125 23.90 -4.17 -32.42
C GLY A 125 23.36 -2.89 -31.76
N ASP A 126 23.53 -1.75 -32.42
CA ASP A 126 23.04 -0.45 -31.92
C ASP A 126 21.58 -0.14 -32.36
N THR A 127 20.95 -1.01 -33.13
CA THR A 127 19.60 -0.78 -33.66
C THR A 127 18.54 -1.39 -32.75
N VAL A 128 17.62 -0.56 -32.25
CA VAL A 128 16.41 -1.03 -31.56
C VAL A 128 15.51 -1.74 -32.57
N VAL A 129 15.22 -3.01 -32.31
CA VAL A 129 14.36 -3.84 -33.19
C VAL A 129 12.94 -3.93 -32.67
N ALA A 130 12.76 -3.78 -31.36
CA ALA A 130 11.46 -3.63 -30.70
C ALA A 130 11.64 -3.07 -29.31
N GLU A 131 10.56 -2.47 -28.81
CA GLU A 131 10.46 -1.97 -27.45
C GLU A 131 9.03 -2.11 -26.93
N THR A 132 8.88 -2.15 -25.62
CA THR A 132 7.59 -2.16 -24.92
C THR A 132 7.76 -1.58 -23.53
N ASP A 133 6.68 -1.02 -23.01
CA ASP A 133 6.64 -0.54 -21.66
C ASP A 133 6.58 -1.71 -20.67
N MET A 134 7.25 -1.53 -19.54
CA MET A 134 7.21 -2.42 -18.39
C MET A 134 7.00 -1.58 -17.12
N THR A 135 5.99 -1.92 -16.35
CA THR A 135 5.71 -1.25 -15.09
C THR A 135 6.00 -2.19 -13.93
N VAL A 136 6.76 -1.68 -12.94
CA VAL A 136 6.93 -2.33 -11.65
C VAL A 136 6.04 -1.64 -10.66
N ASN A 137 4.97 -2.33 -10.26
CA ASN A 137 3.98 -1.79 -9.35
C ASN A 137 4.41 -1.91 -7.90
N ALA A 138 3.98 -0.95 -7.08
CA ALA A 138 4.19 -0.98 -5.64
C ALA A 138 3.48 -2.17 -4.99
N TYR A 139 2.31 -2.54 -5.50
CA TYR A 139 1.42 -3.54 -4.91
C TYR A 139 0.94 -4.53 -5.98
N ASP A 140 0.75 -5.77 -5.58
CA ASP A 140 0.13 -6.81 -6.41
C ASP A 140 -1.41 -6.78 -6.29
N SER A 141 -1.90 -6.74 -5.05
CA SER A 141 -3.34 -6.86 -4.73
C SER A 141 -3.92 -5.68 -3.95
N TYR A 142 -3.10 -4.83 -3.36
CA TYR A 142 -3.56 -3.63 -2.68
C TYR A 142 -3.79 -2.47 -3.66
N VAL A 143 -4.72 -1.59 -3.31
CA VAL A 143 -5.07 -0.42 -4.13
C VAL A 143 -3.87 0.53 -4.23
N ARG A 144 -3.42 0.82 -5.45
CA ARG A 144 -2.35 1.77 -5.72
C ARG A 144 -2.84 3.21 -5.57
N TYR A 145 -1.93 4.16 -5.40
CA TYR A 145 -2.30 5.57 -5.32
C TYR A 145 -3.18 6.01 -6.50
N ASP A 146 -2.78 5.67 -7.72
CA ASP A 146 -3.49 6.06 -8.94
C ASP A 146 -4.88 5.43 -9.08
N ASP A 147 -5.15 4.35 -8.36
CA ASP A 147 -6.42 3.60 -8.41
C ASP A 147 -7.38 3.97 -7.25
N ILE A 148 -6.93 4.80 -6.27
CA ILE A 148 -7.77 5.16 -5.10
C ILE A 148 -8.97 5.99 -5.53
N ASP A 149 -8.76 6.99 -6.40
CA ASP A 149 -9.84 7.88 -6.86
C ASP A 149 -10.93 7.09 -7.60
N GLU A 150 -10.55 6.20 -8.52
CA GLU A 150 -11.47 5.30 -9.22
C GLU A 150 -12.22 4.40 -8.22
N SER A 151 -11.50 3.84 -7.24
CA SER A 151 -12.10 2.99 -6.20
C SER A 151 -13.14 3.75 -5.36
N ILE A 152 -12.90 5.01 -5.05
CA ILE A 152 -13.87 5.86 -4.34
C ILE A 152 -15.05 6.19 -5.24
N GLN A 153 -14.82 6.51 -6.52
CA GLN A 153 -15.90 6.80 -7.46
C GLN A 153 -16.81 5.59 -7.67
N ASP A 154 -16.26 4.40 -7.78
CA ASP A 154 -17.03 3.15 -7.84
C ASP A 154 -17.94 2.97 -6.62
N ILE A 155 -17.42 3.28 -5.42
CA ILE A 155 -18.21 3.23 -4.19
C ILE A 155 -19.35 4.25 -4.21
N ILE A 156 -19.10 5.46 -4.70
CA ILE A 156 -20.10 6.51 -4.83
C ILE A 156 -21.22 6.08 -5.80
N ASP A 157 -20.84 5.50 -6.92
CA ASP A 157 -21.79 5.05 -7.95
C ASP A 157 -22.67 3.87 -7.48
N GLU A 158 -22.13 3.03 -6.57
CA GLU A 158 -22.84 1.91 -5.93
C GLU A 158 -23.64 2.32 -4.68
N ALA A 159 -23.48 3.54 -4.19
CA ALA A 159 -24.03 3.96 -2.90
C ALA A 159 -25.57 3.89 -2.86
N LEU A 160 -26.09 3.47 -1.72
CA LEU A 160 -27.53 3.44 -1.48
C LEU A 160 -28.11 4.85 -1.42
N PRO A 161 -29.39 5.01 -1.79
CA PRO A 161 -30.11 6.28 -1.57
C PRO A 161 -30.07 6.67 -0.08
N GLY A 162 -29.87 7.97 0.19
CA GLY A 162 -29.76 8.46 1.56
C GLY A 162 -28.33 8.41 2.10
N ARG A 163 -27.34 8.22 1.24
CA ARG A 163 -25.92 8.40 1.56
C ARG A 163 -25.45 9.70 0.96
N TYR A 164 -24.92 10.59 1.78
CA TYR A 164 -24.27 11.82 1.35
C TYR A 164 -22.76 11.59 1.37
N ILE A 165 -22.17 11.52 0.20
CA ILE A 165 -20.73 11.26 0.03
C ILE A 165 -20.11 12.38 -0.78
N THR A 166 -19.02 12.96 -0.29
CA THR A 166 -18.24 13.98 -1.02
C THR A 166 -16.75 13.69 -0.89
N VAL A 167 -16.03 13.99 -1.96
CA VAL A 167 -14.56 13.96 -1.98
C VAL A 167 -14.07 15.41 -1.94
N THR A 168 -13.10 15.69 -1.07
CA THR A 168 -12.49 16.99 -0.92
C THR A 168 -10.98 16.86 -1.03
N THR A 169 -10.38 17.50 -2.03
CA THR A 169 -8.94 17.70 -2.10
C THR A 169 -8.55 18.80 -1.12
N PHE A 170 -7.63 18.50 -0.20
CA PHE A 170 -7.24 19.44 0.86
C PHE A 170 -5.79 19.91 0.76
N GLY A 171 -5.03 19.37 -0.18
CA GLY A 171 -3.66 19.79 -0.44
C GLY A 171 -2.94 18.87 -1.41
N GLN A 172 -1.63 19.06 -1.48
CA GLN A 172 -0.72 18.22 -2.26
C GLN A 172 0.47 17.81 -1.41
N SER A 173 1.00 16.63 -1.68
CA SER A 173 2.24 16.13 -1.10
C SER A 173 3.46 16.92 -1.58
N GLU A 174 4.61 16.66 -1.01
CA GLU A 174 5.88 17.21 -1.47
C GLU A 174 6.19 16.79 -2.93
N GLY A 175 5.77 15.61 -3.34
CA GLY A 175 5.87 15.14 -4.73
C GLY A 175 4.78 15.68 -5.67
N GLY A 176 3.91 16.55 -5.18
CA GLY A 176 2.85 17.21 -5.98
C GLY A 176 1.63 16.32 -6.26
N ARG A 177 1.42 15.25 -5.48
CA ARG A 177 0.25 14.37 -5.57
C ARG A 177 -0.87 14.87 -4.68
N ASP A 178 -2.11 14.79 -5.17
CA ASP A 178 -3.27 15.28 -4.43
C ASP A 178 -3.53 14.45 -3.18
N GLN A 179 -3.81 15.17 -2.08
CA GLN A 179 -4.33 14.62 -0.84
C GLN A 179 -5.83 14.91 -0.76
N TYR A 180 -6.62 13.90 -0.42
CA TYR A 180 -8.06 14.07 -0.29
C TYR A 180 -8.65 13.23 0.82
N TYR A 181 -9.80 13.67 1.30
CA TYR A 181 -10.63 12.89 2.19
C TYR A 181 -12.05 12.77 1.66
N VAL A 182 -12.72 11.71 2.11
CA VAL A 182 -14.12 11.44 1.82
C VAL A 182 -14.96 11.74 3.05
N THR A 183 -16.01 12.52 2.88
CA THR A 183 -17.03 12.70 3.91
C THR A 183 -18.21 11.78 3.59
N LEU A 184 -18.63 10.97 4.56
CA LEU A 184 -19.83 10.16 4.49
C LEU A 184 -20.77 10.50 5.65
N SER A 185 -22.03 10.83 5.32
CA SER A 185 -23.11 11.12 6.26
C SER A 185 -24.46 10.67 5.66
N ASP A 186 -25.51 10.78 6.42
CA ASP A 186 -26.88 10.59 5.91
C ASP A 186 -27.32 11.74 5.00
N SER A 187 -26.85 12.95 5.26
CA SER A 187 -27.26 14.15 4.50
C SER A 187 -26.25 15.28 4.55
N LYS A 188 -26.30 16.16 3.55
CA LYS A 188 -25.57 17.43 3.58
C LYS A 188 -26.00 18.30 4.77
N ALA A 189 -27.29 18.27 5.14
CA ALA A 189 -27.80 19.09 6.23
C ALA A 189 -27.15 18.72 7.57
N SER A 190 -26.84 17.46 7.79
CA SER A 190 -26.14 16.99 8.98
C SER A 190 -24.71 17.49 9.04
N VAL A 191 -24.01 17.46 7.91
CA VAL A 191 -22.66 18.03 7.79
C VAL A 191 -22.69 19.54 8.03
N ASP A 192 -23.62 20.28 7.41
CA ASP A 192 -23.75 21.73 7.62
C ASP A 192 -24.08 22.07 9.09
N ALA A 193 -24.92 21.27 9.75
CA ALA A 193 -25.27 21.44 11.15
C ALA A 193 -24.05 21.23 12.07
N PHE A 194 -23.25 20.20 11.79
CA PHE A 194 -21.99 19.97 12.49
C PHE A 194 -21.03 21.16 12.32
N GLN A 195 -20.80 21.60 11.07
CA GLN A 195 -19.88 22.71 10.79
C GLN A 195 -20.30 24.00 11.49
N ALA A 196 -21.62 24.30 11.48
CA ALA A 196 -22.16 25.46 12.21
C ALA A 196 -21.94 25.36 13.72
N MET A 197 -22.02 24.15 14.28
CA MET A 197 -21.80 23.92 15.71
C MET A 197 -20.32 23.99 16.07
N ASN A 198 -19.46 23.44 15.22
CA ASN A 198 -18.01 23.50 15.38
C ASN A 198 -17.51 24.96 15.38
N ALA A 199 -18.01 25.78 14.48
CA ALA A 199 -17.70 27.20 14.45
C ALA A 199 -18.09 27.93 15.77
N ILE A 200 -19.17 27.50 16.44
CA ILE A 200 -19.53 28.01 17.77
C ILE A 200 -18.53 27.51 18.82
N ALA A 201 -18.13 26.25 18.74
CA ALA A 201 -17.16 25.67 19.67
C ALA A 201 -15.82 26.40 19.63
N GLU A 202 -15.37 26.79 18.46
CA GLU A 202 -14.13 27.55 18.27
C GLU A 202 -14.24 29.01 18.72
N ALA A 203 -15.35 29.68 18.35
CA ALA A 203 -15.52 31.11 18.63
C ALA A 203 -15.99 31.39 20.06
N ASP A 204 -16.83 30.54 20.65
CA ASP A 204 -17.45 30.72 21.97
C ASP A 204 -17.73 29.35 22.64
N PRO A 205 -16.70 28.70 23.19
CA PRO A 205 -16.85 27.38 23.86
C PRO A 205 -17.88 27.38 25.00
N ALA A 206 -18.07 28.51 25.66
CA ALA A 206 -19.05 28.63 26.75
C ALA A 206 -20.49 28.52 26.22
N SER A 207 -20.76 29.05 25.05
CA SER A 207 -22.05 28.90 24.38
C SER A 207 -22.32 27.46 24.00
N LEU A 208 -21.30 26.69 23.57
CA LEU A 208 -21.44 25.27 23.31
C LEU A 208 -21.77 24.48 24.60
N GLN A 209 -21.06 24.76 25.68
CA GLN A 209 -21.34 24.14 26.98
C GLN A 209 -22.77 24.41 27.44
N ASP A 210 -23.24 25.64 27.31
CA ASP A 210 -24.63 26.03 27.63
C ASP A 210 -25.67 25.27 26.81
N LYS A 211 -25.37 25.05 25.52
CA LYS A 211 -26.24 24.25 24.64
C LYS A 211 -26.29 22.76 25.04
N LEU A 212 -25.13 22.19 25.40
CA LEU A 212 -25.03 20.82 25.89
C LEU A 212 -25.83 20.65 27.19
N GLU A 213 -25.62 21.53 28.17
CA GLU A 213 -26.31 21.50 29.47
C GLU A 213 -27.85 21.65 29.32
N LYS A 214 -28.30 22.40 28.36
CA LYS A 214 -29.72 22.61 28.06
C LYS A 214 -30.33 21.57 27.14
N GLY A 215 -29.55 20.63 26.62
CA GLY A 215 -30.01 19.66 25.62
C GLY A 215 -30.49 20.31 24.32
N SER A 216 -29.88 21.43 23.94
CA SER A 216 -30.27 22.22 22.78
C SER A 216 -29.27 22.16 21.61
N MET A 217 -28.49 21.10 21.55
CA MET A 217 -27.55 20.87 20.46
C MET A 217 -28.24 20.58 19.13
N GLY A 218 -29.50 20.18 19.17
CA GLY A 218 -30.23 19.76 17.97
C GLY A 218 -29.77 18.41 17.49
N ASP A 219 -29.85 18.21 16.20
CA ASP A 219 -29.41 17.02 15.51
C ASP A 219 -27.89 17.12 15.23
N TYR A 220 -27.11 16.98 16.30
CA TYR A 220 -25.66 17.09 16.24
C TYR A 220 -25.03 15.71 16.11
N ARG A 221 -24.28 15.51 15.06
CA ARG A 221 -23.52 14.31 14.81
C ARG A 221 -22.04 14.53 15.09
N VAL A 222 -21.36 13.48 15.53
CA VAL A 222 -19.93 13.56 15.87
C VAL A 222 -19.06 13.10 14.71
N PRO A 223 -17.96 13.81 14.40
CA PRO A 223 -17.02 13.35 13.38
C PRO A 223 -16.17 12.19 13.90
N PHE A 224 -16.09 11.16 13.09
CA PHE A 224 -15.18 10.04 13.24
C PHE A 224 -14.17 10.09 12.11
N PHE A 225 -12.92 10.39 12.43
CA PHE A 225 -11.86 10.56 11.46
C PHE A 225 -11.03 9.28 11.34
N LEU A 226 -10.89 8.78 10.12
CA LEU A 226 -10.00 7.67 9.79
C LEU A 226 -8.84 8.19 8.94
N ASN A 227 -7.61 7.78 9.29
CA ASN A 227 -6.39 8.15 8.58
C ASN A 227 -5.48 6.93 8.35
N ASN A 228 -4.56 7.04 7.40
CA ASN A 228 -3.43 6.13 7.22
C ASN A 228 -2.19 6.92 6.84
N VAL A 229 -1.23 7.02 7.76
CA VAL A 229 0.00 7.79 7.59
C VAL A 229 1.12 6.99 6.91
N HIS A 230 1.15 5.66 7.10
CA HIS A 230 2.21 4.82 6.59
C HIS A 230 1.73 3.93 5.45
N PRO A 231 1.98 4.33 4.21
CA PRO A 231 1.46 3.58 3.05
C PRO A 231 2.17 2.25 2.78
N ASP A 232 3.34 2.03 3.35
CA ASP A 232 4.05 0.74 3.35
C ASP A 232 3.51 -0.25 4.39
N GLU A 233 2.54 0.17 5.17
CA GLU A 233 1.70 -0.65 6.02
C GLU A 233 0.42 -0.97 5.23
N ASP A 234 0.58 -1.79 4.19
CA ASP A 234 -0.26 -1.94 3.01
C ASP A 234 -1.79 -2.00 3.23
N PRO A 235 -2.32 -2.71 4.25
CA PRO A 235 -3.77 -2.89 4.37
C PRO A 235 -4.52 -1.65 4.85
N GLY A 236 -3.84 -0.61 5.36
CA GLY A 236 -4.49 0.56 5.97
C GLY A 236 -5.39 1.34 5.00
N VAL A 237 -4.96 1.51 3.74
CA VAL A 237 -5.73 2.16 2.68
C VAL A 237 -6.97 1.32 2.33
N ASP A 238 -6.76 0.04 2.04
CA ASP A 238 -7.81 -0.89 1.64
C ASP A 238 -8.85 -1.09 2.74
N ALA A 239 -8.42 -1.13 4.00
CA ALA A 239 -9.32 -1.20 5.14
C ALA A 239 -10.28 0.01 5.20
N GLN A 240 -9.78 1.22 4.96
CA GLN A 240 -10.59 2.43 4.92
C GLN A 240 -11.58 2.43 3.74
N LEU A 241 -11.13 2.03 2.56
CA LEU A 241 -12.00 1.88 1.39
C LEU A 241 -13.08 0.82 1.62
N ASN A 242 -12.75 -0.28 2.31
CA ASN A 242 -13.72 -1.30 2.68
C ASN A 242 -14.75 -0.80 3.71
N VAL A 243 -14.32 0.00 4.70
CA VAL A 243 -15.24 0.66 5.63
C VAL A 243 -16.17 1.61 4.87
N LEU A 244 -15.62 2.46 3.99
CA LEU A 244 -16.41 3.36 3.16
C LEU A 244 -17.43 2.59 2.31
N ARG A 245 -17.02 1.53 1.63
CA ARG A 245 -17.88 0.68 0.80
C ARG A 245 -19.00 0.04 1.63
N ALA A 246 -18.66 -0.54 2.78
CA ALA A 246 -19.66 -1.17 3.65
C ALA A 246 -20.74 -0.16 4.10
N LEU A 247 -20.32 1.03 4.55
CA LEU A 247 -21.25 2.06 5.00
C LEU A 247 -22.02 2.72 3.84
N ALA A 248 -21.44 2.82 2.66
CA ALA A 248 -22.09 3.41 1.50
C ALA A 248 -23.10 2.47 0.84
N THR A 249 -22.79 1.17 0.76
CA THR A 249 -23.53 0.23 -0.11
C THR A 249 -24.37 -0.81 0.62
N GLN A 250 -24.26 -0.93 1.96
CA GLN A 250 -25.02 -1.91 2.74
C GLN A 250 -26.07 -1.24 3.62
N GLU A 251 -27.17 -1.93 3.84
CA GLU A 251 -28.20 -1.49 4.81
C GLU A 251 -27.79 -1.79 6.25
N THR A 252 -27.01 -2.86 6.43
CA THR A 252 -26.55 -3.32 7.75
C THR A 252 -25.10 -3.77 7.68
N VAL A 253 -24.36 -3.58 8.77
CA VAL A 253 -23.03 -4.15 8.99
C VAL A 253 -23.10 -5.12 10.16
N THR A 254 -22.42 -6.27 10.01
CA THR A 254 -22.38 -7.29 11.05
C THR A 254 -20.94 -7.58 11.41
N TYR A 255 -20.66 -7.65 12.70
CA TYR A 255 -19.34 -8.03 13.21
C TYR A 255 -19.47 -9.00 14.38
N ASN A 256 -18.45 -9.85 14.53
CA ASN A 256 -18.38 -10.79 15.62
C ASN A 256 -17.96 -10.08 16.91
N THR A 257 -18.61 -10.41 18.00
CA THR A 257 -18.19 -10.01 19.34
C THR A 257 -17.30 -11.08 19.95
N LEU A 258 -16.21 -10.66 20.54
CA LEU A 258 -15.20 -11.52 21.12
C LEU A 258 -15.21 -11.40 22.65
N THR A 259 -15.12 -12.52 23.37
CA THR A 259 -15.15 -12.53 24.85
C THR A 259 -13.79 -12.83 25.50
N GLY A 260 -12.71 -12.72 24.75
CA GLY A 260 -11.35 -12.98 25.21
C GLY A 260 -10.82 -14.34 24.75
N PHE A 261 -9.66 -14.72 25.24
CA PHE A 261 -9.00 -15.94 24.81
C PHE A 261 -9.83 -17.19 25.12
N LYS A 262 -9.89 -18.12 24.18
CA LYS A 262 -10.58 -19.42 24.30
C LYS A 262 -10.11 -20.21 25.48
N ASP A 263 -8.82 -20.16 25.74
CA ASP A 263 -8.19 -20.82 26.89
C ASP A 263 -7.22 -19.84 27.55
N LYS A 264 -7.57 -19.44 28.77
CA LYS A 264 -6.71 -18.56 29.58
C LYS A 264 -5.43 -19.24 30.07
N SER A 265 -5.31 -20.55 29.83
CA SER A 265 -4.12 -21.34 30.12
C SER A 265 -3.21 -21.51 28.90
N VAL A 266 -3.57 -20.96 27.74
CA VAL A 266 -2.67 -20.99 26.58
C VAL A 266 -1.41 -20.22 26.94
N ASP A 267 -0.34 -20.96 27.01
CA ASP A 267 0.98 -20.37 27.17
C ASP A 267 1.32 -19.66 25.84
N ILE A 268 1.34 -18.34 25.88
CA ILE A 268 1.69 -17.52 24.72
C ILE A 268 3.03 -17.97 24.12
N SER A 269 3.93 -18.52 24.96
CA SER A 269 5.21 -19.06 24.49
C SER A 269 5.07 -20.24 23.51
N GLU A 270 3.95 -20.96 23.54
CA GLU A 270 3.69 -22.06 22.60
C GLU A 270 3.19 -21.54 21.23
N MET A 271 2.72 -20.29 21.17
CA MET A 271 2.22 -19.68 19.96
C MET A 271 3.33 -19.07 19.10
N PHE A 272 4.54 -19.01 19.61
CA PHE A 272 5.65 -18.32 18.97
C PHE A 272 6.84 -19.26 18.81
N ALA A 273 7.57 -19.12 17.71
CA ALA A 273 8.79 -19.86 17.52
C ALA A 273 9.81 -19.56 18.65
N PRO A 274 10.49 -20.57 19.17
CA PRO A 274 11.42 -20.40 20.29
C PRO A 274 12.53 -19.37 20.05
N ASP A 275 12.99 -19.24 18.81
CA ASP A 275 14.01 -18.26 18.42
C ASP A 275 13.52 -16.81 18.52
N VAL A 276 12.23 -16.57 18.41
CA VAL A 276 11.65 -15.24 18.59
C VAL A 276 11.61 -14.86 20.07
N LEU A 277 11.37 -15.82 20.95
CA LEU A 277 11.39 -15.61 22.40
C LEU A 277 12.81 -15.34 22.91
N ASP A 278 13.80 -16.00 22.33
CA ASP A 278 15.22 -15.86 22.68
C ASP A 278 15.79 -14.47 22.33
N LEU A 279 15.14 -13.73 21.44
CA LEU A 279 15.51 -12.35 21.10
C LEU A 279 15.13 -11.32 22.19
N GLY A 280 14.54 -11.76 23.31
CA GLY A 280 14.15 -10.87 24.39
C GLY A 280 13.02 -9.91 24.05
N ILE A 281 12.28 -10.18 23.00
CA ILE A 281 11.08 -9.44 22.62
C ILE A 281 9.98 -9.86 23.61
N THR A 282 9.95 -9.22 24.74
CA THR A 282 8.98 -9.47 25.81
C THR A 282 7.71 -8.63 25.68
N GLY A 283 7.60 -7.86 24.64
CA GLY A 283 6.40 -7.08 24.31
C GLY A 283 5.51 -7.88 23.38
N LEU A 284 4.28 -8.05 23.74
CA LEU A 284 3.19 -8.37 22.84
C LEU A 284 3.28 -7.35 21.71
N GLY A 285 3.34 -7.78 20.44
CA GLY A 285 3.32 -6.78 19.39
C GLY A 285 3.89 -7.22 18.08
N SER A 286 4.99 -7.54 17.76
CA SER A 286 5.40 -7.94 16.42
C SER A 286 6.41 -9.08 16.44
N GLN A 287 6.10 -10.13 15.72
CA GLN A 287 6.96 -11.29 15.66
C GLN A 287 7.33 -11.61 14.22
N LYS A 288 8.61 -11.86 14.00
CA LYS A 288 9.08 -12.26 12.67
C LYS A 288 8.67 -13.70 12.38
N PHE A 289 8.11 -13.92 11.22
CA PHE A 289 7.96 -15.27 10.69
C PHE A 289 9.33 -15.89 10.43
N THR A 290 9.49 -17.15 10.78
CA THR A 290 10.62 -17.94 10.30
C THR A 290 10.34 -18.41 8.88
N ARG A 291 11.40 -18.54 8.09
CA ARG A 291 11.32 -19.11 6.74
C ARG A 291 11.90 -20.52 6.77
N ASP A 292 11.27 -21.44 6.03
CA ASP A 292 11.86 -22.75 5.80
C ASP A 292 13.08 -22.68 4.88
N ALA A 293 13.72 -23.85 4.63
CA ALA A 293 14.91 -23.91 3.77
C ALA A 293 14.62 -23.51 2.32
N GLU A 294 13.38 -23.58 1.89
CA GLU A 294 12.86 -23.19 0.59
C GLU A 294 12.45 -21.72 0.53
N GLY A 295 12.55 -20.97 1.66
CA GLY A 295 12.22 -19.55 1.77
C GLY A 295 10.74 -19.26 1.97
N ASN A 296 9.87 -20.26 2.18
CA ASN A 296 8.47 -20.03 2.47
C ASN A 296 8.30 -19.54 3.90
N ILE A 297 7.39 -18.60 4.09
CA ILE A 297 7.02 -18.13 5.42
C ILE A 297 6.36 -19.28 6.17
N GLN A 298 6.93 -19.64 7.32
CA GLN A 298 6.30 -20.56 8.24
C GLN A 298 5.37 -19.78 9.17
N ASP A 299 4.14 -20.21 9.22
CA ASP A 299 3.24 -19.78 10.28
C ASP A 299 3.71 -20.41 11.60
N ASN A 300 4.43 -19.63 12.37
CA ASN A 300 4.99 -20.08 13.63
C ASN A 300 3.96 -20.11 14.76
N THR A 301 2.76 -19.62 14.52
CA THR A 301 1.73 -19.54 15.56
C THR A 301 0.72 -20.67 15.45
N GLY A 302 0.57 -21.25 14.26
CA GLY A 302 -0.53 -22.16 13.96
C GLY A 302 -1.90 -21.49 14.05
N VAL A 303 -1.96 -20.16 14.13
CA VAL A 303 -3.21 -19.41 14.28
C VAL A 303 -3.32 -18.42 13.13
N ASN A 304 -4.11 -18.78 12.14
CA ASN A 304 -4.41 -17.94 10.97
C ASN A 304 -5.75 -17.21 11.09
N ASP A 305 -6.52 -17.50 12.12
CA ASP A 305 -7.88 -16.97 12.30
C ASP A 305 -8.05 -16.51 13.74
N ALA A 306 -8.48 -15.26 13.95
CA ALA A 306 -8.81 -14.74 15.26
C ALA A 306 -9.83 -15.61 16.02
N SER A 307 -10.70 -16.34 15.30
CA SER A 307 -11.64 -17.29 15.89
C SER A 307 -10.96 -18.48 16.59
N GLU A 308 -9.72 -18.78 16.26
CA GLU A 308 -8.94 -19.81 16.96
C GLU A 308 -8.41 -19.31 18.30
N LEU A 309 -8.12 -18.01 18.42
CA LEU A 309 -7.64 -17.38 19.66
C LEU A 309 -8.77 -16.97 20.59
N TYR A 310 -9.82 -16.43 20.02
CA TYR A 310 -10.92 -15.83 20.78
C TYR A 310 -12.18 -16.67 20.75
N THR A 311 -12.96 -16.58 21.82
CA THR A 311 -14.32 -17.09 21.83
C THR A 311 -15.23 -16.06 21.19
N ILE A 312 -15.85 -16.42 20.07
CA ILE A 312 -16.91 -15.62 19.48
C ILE A 312 -18.13 -15.74 20.40
N SER A 313 -18.56 -14.61 20.96
CA SER A 313 -19.72 -14.56 21.86
C SER A 313 -21.05 -14.39 21.15
N GLY A 314 -21.00 -13.98 19.90
CA GLY A 314 -22.16 -13.76 19.04
C GLY A 314 -21.85 -12.72 17.97
N ASP A 315 -22.89 -12.35 17.23
CA ASP A 315 -22.81 -11.32 16.21
C ASP A 315 -23.61 -10.09 16.66
N ILE A 316 -23.11 -8.92 16.34
CA ILE A 316 -23.84 -7.66 16.42
C ILE A 316 -24.09 -7.18 15.01
N THR A 317 -25.35 -6.95 14.68
CA THR A 317 -25.77 -6.34 13.43
C THR A 317 -26.31 -4.95 13.71
N LEU A 318 -25.72 -3.94 13.07
CA LEU A 318 -26.14 -2.56 13.15
C LEU A 318 -26.72 -2.13 11.81
N LYS A 319 -27.75 -1.31 11.84
CA LYS A 319 -28.19 -0.60 10.64
C LYS A 319 -27.25 0.55 10.36
N VAL A 320 -26.87 0.70 9.10
CA VAL A 320 -25.99 1.81 8.71
C VAL A 320 -26.67 3.15 8.91
N ASP A 321 -28.01 3.22 8.68
CA ASP A 321 -28.75 4.46 8.94
C ASP A 321 -28.65 4.89 10.41
N ASP A 322 -28.79 3.94 11.36
CA ASP A 322 -28.66 4.24 12.79
C ASP A 322 -27.23 4.74 13.14
N ILE A 323 -26.20 4.24 12.44
CA ILE A 323 -24.81 4.72 12.60
C ILE A 323 -24.68 6.15 12.07
N LEU A 324 -25.21 6.42 10.89
CA LEU A 324 -25.09 7.73 10.25
C LEU A 324 -26.02 8.79 10.89
N ASP A 325 -27.01 8.37 11.68
CA ASP A 325 -27.80 9.27 12.53
C ASP A 325 -26.98 9.90 13.66
N ASP A 326 -25.89 9.25 14.08
CA ASP A 326 -25.03 9.71 15.17
C ASP A 326 -23.65 10.19 14.70
N ILE A 327 -23.15 9.68 13.55
CA ILE A 327 -21.74 9.82 13.14
C ILE A 327 -21.61 10.39 11.73
N ILE A 328 -20.67 11.31 11.55
CA ILE A 328 -20.12 11.72 10.26
C ILE A 328 -18.74 11.06 10.12
N PHE A 329 -18.56 10.27 9.09
CA PHE A 329 -17.23 9.73 8.78
C PHE A 329 -16.44 10.69 7.91
N VAL A 330 -15.21 10.95 8.32
CA VAL A 330 -14.19 11.67 7.54
C VAL A 330 -13.05 10.68 7.31
N ILE A 331 -12.87 10.26 6.09
CA ILE A 331 -11.96 9.16 5.74
C ILE A 331 -10.86 9.72 4.85
N CYS A 332 -9.63 9.77 5.38
CA CYS A 332 -8.42 10.10 4.64
C CYS A 332 -7.67 8.78 4.36
N PRO A 333 -7.94 8.09 3.25
CA PRO A 333 -7.39 6.77 3.02
C PRO A 333 -5.88 6.78 2.91
N ASN A 334 -5.30 7.92 2.54
CA ASN A 334 -3.88 8.02 2.29
C ASN A 334 -3.35 9.43 2.58
N GLU A 335 -2.74 9.61 3.75
CA GLU A 335 -2.07 10.86 4.11
C GLU A 335 -0.79 11.09 3.28
N ASN A 336 -0.08 10.00 2.94
CA ASN A 336 1.21 10.03 2.25
C ASN A 336 1.10 9.45 0.83
N PRO A 337 0.62 10.22 -0.15
CA PRO A 337 0.49 9.75 -1.54
C PRO A 337 1.82 9.40 -2.19
N ASP A 338 2.91 10.09 -1.84
CA ASP A 338 4.24 9.79 -2.34
C ASP A 338 4.69 8.39 -1.89
N GLY A 339 4.54 8.13 -0.60
CA GLY A 339 4.84 6.83 -0.05
C GLY A 339 3.97 5.71 -0.61
N ARG A 340 2.68 5.97 -0.89
CA ARG A 340 1.78 4.97 -1.50
C ARG A 340 2.17 4.63 -2.92
N THR A 341 2.66 5.61 -3.66
CA THR A 341 3.14 5.40 -5.04
C THR A 341 4.34 4.44 -5.08
N TYR A 342 5.22 4.52 -4.09
CA TYR A 342 6.49 3.79 -4.08
C TYR A 342 6.62 2.73 -2.99
N ASN A 343 5.55 2.42 -2.28
CA ASN A 343 5.55 1.49 -1.13
C ASN A 343 6.67 1.82 -0.13
N THR A 344 6.73 3.06 0.28
CA THR A 344 7.69 3.55 1.27
C THR A 344 6.99 4.25 2.43
N ARG A 345 7.57 4.13 3.62
CA ARG A 345 7.13 4.83 4.82
C ARG A 345 7.25 6.35 4.70
N ARG A 346 8.18 6.81 3.86
CA ARG A 346 8.58 8.21 3.76
C ARG A 346 7.91 8.89 2.58
N ASN A 347 7.75 10.22 2.68
CA ASN A 347 7.35 11.05 1.56
C ASN A 347 8.52 11.31 0.60
N ASP A 348 8.30 12.12 -0.43
CA ASP A 348 9.28 12.42 -1.49
C ASP A 348 10.52 13.18 -0.96
N ASN A 349 10.39 13.90 0.15
CA ASN A 349 11.50 14.52 0.86
C ASN A 349 12.26 13.54 1.80
N GLY A 350 11.86 12.29 1.88
CA GLY A 350 12.47 11.29 2.75
C GLY A 350 12.05 11.41 4.22
N PHE A 351 10.96 12.11 4.54
CA PHE A 351 10.46 12.27 5.91
C PHE A 351 9.41 11.21 6.28
N ASP A 352 9.51 10.72 7.51
CA ASP A 352 8.47 9.94 8.16
C ASP A 352 7.42 10.91 8.74
N LEU A 353 6.24 10.96 8.13
CA LEU A 353 5.18 11.90 8.52
C LEU A 353 4.70 11.67 9.96
N ASN A 354 4.75 10.43 10.45
CA ASN A 354 4.45 10.10 11.85
C ASN A 354 5.53 10.62 12.84
N ARG A 355 6.50 11.39 12.37
CA ARG A 355 7.47 12.14 13.18
C ARG A 355 7.35 13.64 12.96
N ASP A 356 6.44 14.09 12.10
CA ASP A 356 6.30 15.48 11.70
C ASP A 356 5.04 16.18 12.27
N ALA A 357 4.07 15.44 12.81
CA ALA A 357 2.79 15.99 13.28
C ALA A 357 2.93 17.20 14.22
N SER A 358 3.98 17.22 15.06
CA SER A 358 4.25 18.34 15.96
C SER A 358 5.01 19.50 15.32
N ASN A 359 5.79 19.21 14.28
CA ASN A 359 6.67 20.18 13.64
C ASN A 359 6.04 20.77 12.38
N GLN A 360 5.22 20.00 11.68
CA GLN A 360 4.50 20.39 10.46
C GLN A 360 5.44 21.01 9.42
N THR A 361 6.52 20.29 9.13
CA THR A 361 7.55 20.73 8.18
C THR A 361 7.29 20.22 6.76
N GLN A 362 6.40 19.23 6.65
CA GLN A 362 6.01 18.63 5.38
C GLN A 362 4.60 19.07 5.01
N ASN A 363 4.36 19.22 3.71
CA ASN A 363 3.07 19.64 3.19
C ASN A 363 1.95 18.70 3.64
N GLU A 364 2.18 17.40 3.54
CA GLU A 364 1.19 16.37 3.90
C GLU A 364 0.70 16.54 5.33
N THR A 365 1.62 16.68 6.25
CA THR A 365 1.29 16.84 7.67
C THR A 365 0.61 18.18 7.96
N THR A 366 1.10 19.27 7.35
CA THR A 366 0.50 20.58 7.51
C THR A 366 -0.95 20.60 7.02
N ASN A 367 -1.19 20.01 5.84
CA ASN A 367 -2.50 19.90 5.24
C ASN A 367 -3.46 19.07 6.09
N LEU A 368 -2.99 17.88 6.55
CA LEU A 368 -3.81 17.00 7.40
C LEU A 368 -4.17 17.66 8.74
N VAL A 369 -3.22 18.29 9.41
CA VAL A 369 -3.48 18.98 10.68
C VAL A 369 -4.52 20.08 10.50
N GLN A 370 -4.52 20.79 9.36
CA GLN A 370 -5.57 21.75 9.07
C GLN A 370 -6.94 21.08 8.96
N VAL A 371 -7.05 19.94 8.27
CA VAL A 371 -8.31 19.19 8.16
C VAL A 371 -8.79 18.69 9.53
N ILE A 372 -7.86 18.17 10.36
CA ILE A 372 -8.19 17.75 11.72
C ILE A 372 -8.74 18.94 12.54
N ASN A 373 -8.13 20.10 12.43
CA ASN A 373 -8.60 21.31 13.09
C ASN A 373 -9.98 21.75 12.59
N ASP A 374 -10.20 21.72 11.28
CA ASP A 374 -11.47 22.10 10.66
C ASP A 374 -12.62 21.15 11.04
N TRP A 375 -12.33 19.86 11.23
CA TRP A 375 -13.30 18.85 11.63
C TRP A 375 -13.40 18.64 13.12
N ASN A 376 -12.36 18.97 13.89
CA ASN A 376 -12.30 18.79 15.35
C ASN A 376 -12.91 17.43 15.80
N PRO A 377 -12.40 16.29 15.30
CA PRO A 377 -13.04 14.99 15.45
C PRO A 377 -13.08 14.53 16.91
N VAL A 378 -14.18 13.90 17.31
CA VAL A 378 -14.31 13.28 18.64
C VAL A 378 -13.49 11.99 18.71
N VAL A 379 -13.39 11.29 17.59
CA VAL A 379 -12.54 10.10 17.43
C VAL A 379 -11.63 10.29 16.24
N PHE A 380 -10.35 10.10 16.46
CA PHE A 380 -9.34 9.99 15.41
C PHE A 380 -8.73 8.60 15.48
N ALA A 381 -8.92 7.82 14.44
CA ALA A 381 -8.38 6.49 14.31
C ALA A 381 -7.33 6.45 13.20
N GLU A 382 -6.10 6.19 13.61
CA GLU A 382 -4.98 5.98 12.71
C GLU A 382 -4.85 4.49 12.39
N LEU A 383 -5.07 4.13 11.13
CA LEU A 383 -4.98 2.76 10.68
C LEU A 383 -3.54 2.44 10.28
N HIS A 384 -2.85 1.80 11.20
CA HIS A 384 -1.54 1.22 10.94
C HIS A 384 -1.67 -0.23 10.48
N GLY A 385 -0.72 -0.67 9.69
CA GLY A 385 -0.53 -2.07 9.36
C GLY A 385 0.86 -2.50 9.80
N TYR A 386 1.15 -3.77 9.56
CA TYR A 386 2.48 -4.31 9.78
C TYR A 386 2.97 -4.95 8.50
N MET A 387 4.27 -4.97 8.34
CA MET A 387 4.87 -5.65 7.21
C MET A 387 4.54 -7.15 7.26
N THR A 388 4.41 -7.76 6.11
CA THR A 388 4.07 -9.18 5.93
C THR A 388 4.97 -10.16 6.68
N GLU A 389 6.10 -9.70 7.20
CA GLU A 389 7.06 -10.51 7.97
C GLU A 389 6.81 -10.50 9.49
N PHE A 390 5.80 -9.77 9.96
CA PHE A 390 5.50 -9.68 11.38
C PHE A 390 4.09 -10.16 11.67
N LEU A 391 3.98 -11.00 12.66
CA LEU A 391 2.71 -11.31 13.29
C LEU A 391 2.40 -10.20 14.30
N VAL A 392 1.21 -9.64 14.21
CA VAL A 392 0.73 -8.67 15.18
C VAL A 392 -0.25 -9.34 16.10
N GLU A 393 -0.03 -9.13 17.36
CA GLU A 393 -1.02 -9.51 18.36
C GLU A 393 -2.33 -8.75 18.12
N PRO A 394 -3.47 -9.44 18.22
CA PRO A 394 -4.74 -8.73 18.23
C PRO A 394 -4.75 -7.78 19.42
N CYS A 395 -4.96 -6.50 19.15
CA CYS A 395 -5.12 -5.51 20.21
C CYS A 395 -6.33 -5.90 21.06
N THR A 396 -6.10 -6.13 22.32
CA THR A 396 -7.15 -6.36 23.31
C THR A 396 -7.79 -5.04 23.73
#